data_ce952f278a1c4aa7b60d2127aa2444eb
#
_entry.id   ce952f278a1c4aa7b60d2127aa2444eb
#
_cell.length_a   1.000
_cell.length_b   1.000
_cell.length_c   1.000
_cell.angle_alpha   90.00
_cell.angle_beta   90.00
_cell.angle_gamma   90.00
#
_symmetry.space_group_name_H-M   'P 1'
#
loop_
_entity.id
_entity.type
_entity.pdbx_description
1 polymer ?
#
loop_
_entity_poly.entity_id
_entity_poly.type
_entity_poly.pdbx_seq_one_letter_code
_entity_poly.pdbx_strand_id
1 'polypeptide(L)'
;MSFRNSHTTDPVSEVRAGRPRDAAREVEILACVLELVGEVGYDALTFEAVARRARASKATLYRRWETKRDMVVAAVKAGPAAGTSADPVDTGSLRGDLIALCERLATTMDAADPTMSLMLLHAGLEDPDLCRHIEEASGPTGAKLPASVISAAITRGELPAGAQPFPFEEITGSVLLLRRLNGLPAGAEYLAHLVDTILVPALRASASAEPPLPAIFS
;
A
#
# COMPACT_ATOMS: atom_id res chain seq x y z
N MET A 1 -49.14 2.81 -58.60
CA MET A 1 -47.68 2.54 -58.47
C MET A 1 -47.31 2.64 -57.04
N SER A 2 -47.15 1.43 -56.39
CA SER A 2 -46.85 1.29 -54.98
C SER A 2 -45.33 1.11 -54.84
N PHE A 3 -44.69 1.92 -54.01
CA PHE A 3 -43.33 1.65 -53.52
C PHE A 3 -43.39 1.25 -52.03
N ARG A 4 -43.11 0.00 -51.78
CA ARG A 4 -42.85 -0.54 -50.42
C ARG A 4 -41.44 -0.14 -50.02
N ASN A 5 -41.30 0.52 -48.88
CA ASN A 5 -40.03 0.74 -48.21
C ASN A 5 -39.87 -0.29 -47.10
N SER A 6 -38.96 -1.21 -47.30
CA SER A 6 -38.59 -2.23 -46.28
C SER A 6 -37.55 -1.61 -45.37
N HIS A 7 -37.90 -1.30 -44.13
CA HIS A 7 -36.92 -0.99 -43.07
C HIS A 7 -36.33 -2.29 -42.54
N THR A 8 -35.09 -2.52 -42.88
CA THR A 8 -34.23 -3.54 -42.26
C THR A 8 -33.78 -2.97 -40.92
N THR A 9 -34.26 -3.56 -39.85
CA THR A 9 -33.80 -3.30 -38.47
C THR A 9 -32.54 -4.10 -38.24
N ASP A 10 -31.39 -3.45 -38.11
CA ASP A 10 -30.15 -4.07 -37.67
C ASP A 10 -30.29 -4.52 -36.20
N PRO A 11 -29.81 -5.72 -35.84
CA PRO A 11 -29.81 -6.16 -34.46
C PRO A 11 -28.73 -5.41 -33.66
N VAL A 12 -29.18 -4.65 -32.67
CA VAL A 12 -28.33 -4.01 -31.67
C VAL A 12 -27.47 -5.10 -31.01
N SER A 13 -26.16 -5.00 -31.19
CA SER A 13 -25.17 -5.84 -30.60
C SER A 13 -25.27 -5.78 -29.07
N GLU A 14 -25.71 -6.87 -28.46
CA GLU A 14 -25.70 -7.06 -26.99
C GLU A 14 -24.25 -6.94 -26.49
N VAL A 15 -23.96 -5.85 -25.78
CA VAL A 15 -22.72 -5.68 -25.03
C VAL A 15 -22.64 -6.77 -23.96
N ARG A 16 -21.75 -7.71 -24.16
CA ARG A 16 -21.48 -8.86 -23.28
C ARG A 16 -21.28 -8.42 -21.82
N ALA A 17 -22.19 -8.83 -20.95
CA ALA A 17 -22.16 -8.65 -19.49
C ALA A 17 -21.10 -9.56 -18.82
N GLY A 18 -19.82 -9.41 -19.21
CA GLY A 18 -18.70 -10.18 -18.64
C GLY A 18 -17.90 -9.44 -17.54
N ARG A 19 -17.91 -8.12 -17.57
CA ARG A 19 -17.02 -7.28 -16.75
C ARG A 19 -17.35 -7.22 -15.25
N PRO A 20 -18.60 -7.16 -14.77
CA PRO A 20 -18.90 -7.09 -13.32
C PRO A 20 -18.65 -8.39 -12.56
N ARG A 21 -18.96 -9.56 -13.17
CA ARG A 21 -18.76 -10.88 -12.55
C ARG A 21 -17.27 -11.23 -12.43
N ASP A 22 -16.44 -10.78 -13.35
CA ASP A 22 -15.00 -11.04 -13.35
C ASP A 22 -14.30 -10.21 -12.25
N ALA A 23 -14.71 -8.96 -12.05
CA ALA A 23 -14.21 -8.10 -10.99
C ALA A 23 -14.58 -8.61 -9.57
N ALA A 24 -15.85 -9.00 -9.35
CA ALA A 24 -16.28 -9.58 -8.07
C ALA A 24 -15.51 -10.86 -7.75
N ARG A 25 -15.29 -11.69 -8.75
CA ARG A 25 -14.53 -12.93 -8.61
C ARG A 25 -13.06 -12.69 -8.28
N GLU A 26 -12.48 -11.63 -8.81
CA GLU A 26 -11.12 -11.22 -8.50
C GLU A 26 -10.99 -10.81 -7.04
N VAL A 27 -11.91 -9.99 -6.53
CA VAL A 27 -11.93 -9.57 -5.12
C VAL A 27 -12.02 -10.79 -4.19
N GLU A 28 -12.86 -11.78 -4.50
CA GLU A 28 -12.95 -13.03 -3.72
C GLU A 28 -11.62 -13.80 -3.70
N ILE A 29 -10.94 -13.91 -4.84
CA ILE A 29 -9.65 -14.59 -4.92
C ILE A 29 -8.60 -13.84 -4.09
N LEU A 30 -8.55 -12.50 -4.21
CA LEU A 30 -7.60 -11.66 -3.49
C LEU A 30 -7.83 -11.69 -1.97
N ALA A 31 -9.08 -11.77 -1.52
CA ALA A 31 -9.39 -11.99 -0.10
C ALA A 31 -8.81 -13.33 0.40
N CYS A 32 -8.98 -14.41 -0.36
CA CYS A 32 -8.39 -15.71 -0.03
C CYS A 32 -6.84 -15.68 0.00
N VAL A 33 -6.20 -14.83 -0.80
CA VAL A 33 -4.74 -14.64 -0.75
C VAL A 33 -4.34 -14.06 0.60
N LEU A 34 -4.99 -12.99 1.06
CA LEU A 34 -4.70 -12.36 2.35
C LEU A 34 -4.94 -13.31 3.52
N GLU A 35 -6.05 -14.05 3.51
CA GLU A 35 -6.34 -15.08 4.51
C GLU A 35 -5.23 -16.14 4.57
N LEU A 36 -4.81 -16.67 3.41
CA LEU A 36 -3.76 -17.67 3.36
C LEU A 36 -2.40 -17.12 3.77
N VAL A 37 -2.03 -15.92 3.35
CA VAL A 37 -0.83 -15.25 3.88
C VAL A 37 -0.92 -15.18 5.40
N GLY A 38 -2.13 -14.87 5.93
CA GLY A 38 -2.47 -14.88 7.35
C GLY A 38 -2.24 -16.21 8.06
N GLU A 39 -2.59 -17.30 7.44
CA GLU A 39 -2.55 -18.65 8.05
C GLU A 39 -1.21 -19.34 7.94
N VAL A 40 -0.55 -19.25 6.78
CA VAL A 40 0.63 -20.07 6.47
C VAL A 40 1.91 -19.28 6.22
N GLY A 41 1.84 -17.95 6.17
CA GLY A 41 2.95 -17.08 5.82
C GLY A 41 3.13 -16.90 4.32
N TYR A 42 3.95 -15.89 3.96
CA TYR A 42 4.25 -15.59 2.55
C TYR A 42 5.00 -16.72 1.87
N ASP A 43 5.97 -17.33 2.53
CA ASP A 43 6.85 -18.34 1.94
C ASP A 43 6.08 -19.62 1.55
N ALA A 44 5.17 -20.08 2.40
CA ALA A 44 4.35 -21.25 2.16
C ALA A 44 3.13 -20.99 1.24
N LEU A 45 2.86 -19.73 0.86
CA LEU A 45 1.80 -19.41 -0.08
C LEU A 45 2.12 -19.93 -1.47
N THR A 46 1.17 -20.65 -2.07
CA THR A 46 1.27 -21.18 -3.43
C THR A 46 0.01 -20.91 -4.25
N PHE A 47 0.16 -20.83 -5.57
CA PHE A 47 -0.99 -20.71 -6.48
C PHE A 47 -1.97 -21.87 -6.33
N GLU A 48 -1.47 -23.07 -6.02
CA GLU A 48 -2.29 -24.25 -5.73
C GLU A 48 -3.18 -24.08 -4.50
N ALA A 49 -2.62 -23.55 -3.42
CA ALA A 49 -3.35 -23.32 -2.18
C ALA A 49 -4.46 -22.27 -2.40
N VAL A 50 -4.13 -21.17 -3.08
CA VAL A 50 -5.10 -20.12 -3.44
C VAL A 50 -6.20 -20.66 -4.36
N ALA A 51 -5.84 -21.39 -5.43
CA ALA A 51 -6.80 -21.97 -6.36
C ALA A 51 -7.81 -22.89 -5.64
N ARG A 52 -7.32 -23.74 -4.74
CA ARG A 52 -8.14 -24.64 -3.92
C ARG A 52 -9.07 -23.85 -2.97
N ARG A 53 -8.54 -22.88 -2.22
CA ARG A 53 -9.29 -22.05 -1.26
C ARG A 53 -10.35 -21.23 -1.97
N ALA A 54 -9.99 -20.53 -3.04
CA ALA A 54 -10.87 -19.69 -3.82
C ALA A 54 -11.79 -20.48 -4.78
N ARG A 55 -11.68 -21.81 -4.87
CA ARG A 55 -12.39 -22.65 -5.86
C ARG A 55 -12.22 -22.11 -7.29
N ALA A 56 -11.01 -21.70 -7.63
CA ALA A 56 -10.62 -21.21 -8.96
C ALA A 56 -9.71 -22.21 -9.65
N SER A 57 -9.61 -22.14 -10.99
CA SER A 57 -8.59 -22.92 -11.70
C SER A 57 -7.21 -22.28 -11.59
N LYS A 58 -6.14 -23.08 -11.54
CA LYS A 58 -4.78 -22.56 -11.61
C LYS A 58 -4.56 -21.68 -12.84
N ALA A 59 -5.09 -22.09 -13.99
CA ALA A 59 -5.00 -21.33 -15.23
C ALA A 59 -5.64 -19.91 -15.10
N THR A 60 -6.70 -19.77 -14.30
CA THR A 60 -7.31 -18.47 -14.01
C THR A 60 -6.36 -17.56 -13.23
N LEU A 61 -5.64 -18.10 -12.26
CA LEU A 61 -4.68 -17.35 -11.45
C LEU A 61 -3.45 -16.97 -12.27
N TYR A 62 -2.81 -17.92 -12.95
CA TYR A 62 -1.61 -17.66 -13.77
C TYR A 62 -1.86 -16.71 -14.95
N ARG A 63 -3.10 -16.61 -15.44
CA ARG A 63 -3.46 -15.63 -16.46
C ARG A 63 -3.49 -14.20 -15.90
N ARG A 64 -3.71 -14.01 -14.59
CA ARG A 64 -3.85 -12.71 -13.93
C ARG A 64 -2.58 -12.24 -13.25
N TRP A 65 -1.86 -13.16 -12.64
CA TRP A 65 -0.66 -12.88 -11.86
C TRP A 65 0.47 -13.80 -12.30
N GLU A 66 1.57 -13.18 -12.69
CA GLU A 66 2.74 -13.93 -13.19
C GLU A 66 3.49 -14.57 -12.02
N THR A 67 3.62 -13.84 -10.91
CA THR A 67 4.36 -14.27 -9.73
C THR A 67 3.49 -14.29 -8.47
N LYS A 68 3.96 -15.00 -7.44
CA LYS A 68 3.38 -14.97 -6.09
C LYS A 68 3.37 -13.53 -5.55
N ARG A 69 4.42 -12.78 -5.78
CA ARG A 69 4.55 -11.38 -5.39
C ARG A 69 3.44 -10.53 -6.02
N ASP A 70 3.24 -10.61 -7.32
CA ASP A 70 2.19 -9.85 -8.03
C ASP A 70 0.80 -10.13 -7.46
N MET A 71 0.54 -11.40 -7.13
CA MET A 71 -0.73 -11.81 -6.54
C MET A 71 -0.92 -11.23 -5.14
N VAL A 72 0.13 -11.20 -4.29
CA VAL A 72 0.06 -10.61 -2.95
C VAL A 72 -0.02 -9.10 -3.02
N VAL A 73 0.74 -8.44 -3.88
CA VAL A 73 0.64 -6.98 -4.11
C VAL A 73 -0.78 -6.58 -4.53
N ALA A 74 -1.37 -7.33 -5.47
CA ALA A 74 -2.75 -7.10 -5.89
C ALA A 74 -3.75 -7.30 -4.74
N ALA A 75 -3.51 -8.30 -3.88
CA ALA A 75 -4.37 -8.59 -2.74
C ALA A 75 -4.30 -7.48 -1.67
N VAL A 76 -3.11 -6.98 -1.36
CA VAL A 76 -2.93 -5.85 -0.44
C VAL A 76 -3.61 -4.60 -1.01
N LYS A 77 -3.41 -4.32 -2.29
CA LYS A 77 -4.04 -3.17 -2.97
C LYS A 77 -5.56 -3.22 -2.97
N ALA A 78 -6.16 -4.41 -3.08
CA ALA A 78 -7.61 -4.60 -3.07
C ALA A 78 -8.19 -4.84 -1.67
N GLY A 79 -7.34 -4.97 -0.66
CA GLY A 79 -7.70 -5.29 0.72
C GLY A 79 -8.37 -4.13 1.47
N PRO A 80 -8.64 -4.31 2.78
CA PRO A 80 -9.32 -3.31 3.60
C PRO A 80 -8.64 -1.93 3.63
N ALA A 81 -7.32 -1.89 3.40
CA ALA A 81 -6.54 -0.65 3.32
C ALA A 81 -6.61 0.05 1.94
N ALA A 82 -7.33 -0.51 0.97
CA ALA A 82 -7.44 0.03 -0.40
C ALA A 82 -8.07 1.43 -0.52
N GLY A 83 -8.67 1.95 0.55
CA GLY A 83 -9.31 3.27 0.58
C GLY A 83 -8.44 4.39 1.15
N THR A 84 -7.20 4.10 1.56
CA THR A 84 -6.29 5.15 2.01
C THR A 84 -5.81 5.94 0.80
N SER A 85 -6.00 7.26 0.84
CA SER A 85 -5.75 8.15 -0.29
C SER A 85 -4.31 8.03 -0.80
N ALA A 86 -4.18 7.81 -2.11
CA ALA A 86 -2.89 7.88 -2.80
C ALA A 86 -2.53 9.33 -3.22
N ASP A 87 -3.34 10.32 -2.81
CA ASP A 87 -3.13 11.71 -3.18
C ASP A 87 -1.79 12.23 -2.66
N PRO A 88 -1.10 13.07 -3.42
CA PRO A 88 0.10 13.74 -2.95
C PRO A 88 -0.17 14.50 -1.64
N VAL A 89 0.78 14.43 -0.72
CA VAL A 89 0.71 15.20 0.52
C VAL A 89 1.43 16.53 0.29
N ASP A 90 0.72 17.63 0.46
CA ASP A 90 1.25 18.99 0.45
C ASP A 90 0.35 19.89 1.31
N THR A 91 0.68 20.00 2.58
CA THR A 91 -0.03 20.81 3.56
C THR A 91 0.53 22.23 3.68
N GLY A 92 1.59 22.52 2.94
CA GLY A 92 2.32 23.79 2.99
C GLY A 92 3.39 23.87 4.09
N SER A 93 3.63 22.79 4.84
CA SER A 93 4.70 22.73 5.84
C SER A 93 5.22 21.30 6.03
N LEU A 94 6.53 21.14 6.33
CA LEU A 94 7.11 19.86 6.65
C LEU A 94 6.36 19.17 7.80
N ARG A 95 6.07 19.91 8.87
CA ARG A 95 5.35 19.39 10.02
C ARG A 95 3.98 18.81 9.63
N GLY A 96 3.21 19.59 8.87
CA GLY A 96 1.89 19.16 8.41
C GLY A 96 1.97 17.93 7.49
N ASP A 97 2.92 17.92 6.58
CA ASP A 97 3.15 16.82 5.64
C ASP A 97 3.49 15.53 6.38
N LEU A 98 4.38 15.60 7.39
CA LEU A 98 4.75 14.45 8.21
C LEU A 98 3.58 13.93 9.06
N ILE A 99 2.78 14.83 9.65
CA ILE A 99 1.57 14.42 10.40
C ILE A 99 0.60 13.71 9.47
N ALA A 100 0.31 14.27 8.30
CA ALA A 100 -0.61 13.66 7.33
C ALA A 100 -0.13 12.27 6.85
N LEU A 101 1.18 12.08 6.65
CA LEU A 101 1.74 10.78 6.31
C LEU A 101 1.62 9.78 7.48
N CYS A 102 1.90 10.20 8.71
CA CYS A 102 1.74 9.36 9.89
C CYS A 102 0.27 8.97 10.13
N GLU A 103 -0.68 9.90 9.95
CA GLU A 103 -2.11 9.63 10.05
C GLU A 103 -2.57 8.63 8.97
N ARG A 104 -2.09 8.81 7.74
CA ARG A 104 -2.36 7.88 6.63
C ARG A 104 -1.88 6.48 6.97
N LEU A 105 -0.64 6.34 7.44
CA LEU A 105 -0.07 5.04 7.82
C LEU A 105 -0.83 4.41 8.99
N ALA A 106 -1.13 5.17 10.02
CA ALA A 106 -1.92 4.70 11.16
C ALA A 106 -3.31 4.21 10.71
N THR A 107 -4.00 4.97 9.86
CA THR A 107 -5.30 4.60 9.29
C THR A 107 -5.21 3.32 8.45
N THR A 108 -4.17 3.20 7.62
CA THR A 108 -3.90 2.01 6.81
C THR A 108 -3.69 0.78 7.70
N MET A 109 -2.88 0.93 8.74
CA MET A 109 -2.65 -0.14 9.72
C MET A 109 -3.94 -0.48 10.49
N ASP A 110 -4.77 0.51 10.85
CA ASP A 110 -6.01 0.30 11.61
C ASP A 110 -7.09 -0.39 10.77
N ALA A 111 -7.12 -0.17 9.47
CA ALA A 111 -8.02 -0.86 8.55
C ALA A 111 -7.67 -2.34 8.34
N ALA A 112 -6.41 -2.72 8.52
CA ALA A 112 -5.95 -4.10 8.40
C ALA A 112 -6.08 -4.85 9.73
N ASP A 113 -6.19 -6.18 9.70
CA ASP A 113 -6.03 -7.01 10.90
C ASP A 113 -4.59 -6.86 11.44
N PRO A 114 -4.38 -6.75 12.78
CA PRO A 114 -3.03 -6.66 13.36
C PRO A 114 -2.12 -7.79 12.93
N THR A 115 -2.66 -9.00 12.81
CA THR A 115 -1.94 -10.18 12.34
C THR A 115 -1.44 -9.97 10.91
N MET A 116 -2.25 -9.35 10.04
CA MET A 116 -1.87 -9.05 8.66
C MET A 116 -0.68 -8.09 8.59
N SER A 117 -0.66 -7.04 9.41
CA SER A 117 0.47 -6.09 9.45
C SER A 117 1.78 -6.77 9.84
N LEU A 118 1.73 -7.66 10.85
CA LEU A 118 2.90 -8.43 11.28
C LEU A 118 3.38 -9.40 10.19
N MET A 119 2.45 -10.00 9.47
CA MET A 119 2.76 -10.96 8.42
C MET A 119 3.31 -10.29 7.16
N LEU A 120 2.83 -9.11 6.81
CA LEU A 120 3.42 -8.32 5.72
C LEU A 120 4.84 -7.88 6.07
N LEU A 121 5.08 -7.53 7.35
CA LEU A 121 6.43 -7.27 7.83
C LEU A 121 7.34 -8.51 7.67
N HIS A 122 6.87 -9.68 8.11
CA HIS A 122 7.61 -10.94 7.96
C HIS A 122 7.84 -11.29 6.47
N ALA A 123 6.81 -11.11 5.63
CA ALA A 123 6.93 -11.33 4.19
C ALA A 123 7.95 -10.39 3.54
N GLY A 124 8.08 -9.15 4.03
CA GLY A 124 9.10 -8.20 3.58
C GLY A 124 10.53 -8.63 3.97
N LEU A 125 10.70 -9.39 5.07
CA LEU A 125 12.00 -9.97 5.43
C LEU A 125 12.37 -11.16 4.51
N GLU A 126 11.38 -11.91 4.03
CA GLU A 126 11.57 -13.04 3.10
C GLU A 126 11.74 -12.57 1.64
N ASP A 127 11.04 -11.50 1.26
CA ASP A 127 11.10 -10.88 -0.06
C ASP A 127 11.24 -9.34 0.09
N PRO A 128 12.48 -8.83 0.15
CA PRO A 128 12.74 -7.39 0.37
C PRO A 128 12.10 -6.48 -0.70
N ASP A 129 11.88 -6.98 -1.91
CA ASP A 129 11.21 -6.22 -2.97
C ASP A 129 9.69 -6.11 -2.78
N LEU A 130 9.08 -6.96 -1.94
CA LEU A 130 7.63 -6.97 -1.76
C LEU A 130 7.10 -5.64 -1.24
N CYS A 131 7.74 -5.06 -0.23
CA CYS A 131 7.32 -3.77 0.33
C CYS A 131 7.41 -2.65 -0.71
N ARG A 132 8.48 -2.63 -1.51
CA ARG A 132 8.64 -1.67 -2.61
C ARG A 132 7.52 -1.81 -3.65
N HIS A 133 7.19 -3.03 -4.08
CA HIS A 133 6.11 -3.26 -5.04
C HIS A 133 4.73 -2.90 -4.49
N ILE A 134 4.50 -3.10 -3.18
CA ILE A 134 3.26 -2.67 -2.52
C ILE A 134 3.14 -1.15 -2.57
N GLU A 135 4.20 -0.41 -2.22
CA GLU A 135 4.22 1.05 -2.29
C GLU A 135 4.00 1.58 -3.71
N GLU A 136 4.69 1.00 -4.70
CA GLU A 136 4.52 1.36 -6.11
C GLU A 136 3.09 1.13 -6.61
N ALA A 137 2.44 0.06 -6.17
CA ALA A 137 1.10 -0.32 -6.60
C ALA A 137 -0.01 0.44 -5.86
N SER A 138 0.20 0.75 -4.57
CA SER A 138 -0.81 1.35 -3.68
C SER A 138 -0.69 2.87 -3.58
N GLY A 139 0.44 3.44 -4.04
CA GLY A 139 0.81 4.83 -3.79
C GLY A 139 1.36 5.03 -2.38
N PRO A 140 1.63 6.28 -1.96
CA PRO A 140 2.27 6.57 -0.69
C PRO A 140 1.38 6.15 0.48
N THR A 141 1.71 5.00 1.08
CA THR A 141 1.01 4.44 2.26
C THR A 141 1.34 5.20 3.55
N GLY A 142 2.35 6.06 3.52
CA GLY A 142 2.91 6.75 4.67
C GLY A 142 4.09 6.01 5.32
N ALA A 143 4.47 4.83 4.82
CA ALA A 143 5.66 4.13 5.28
C ALA A 143 6.95 4.75 4.74
N LYS A 144 6.90 5.31 3.53
CA LYS A 144 8.02 6.06 2.91
C LYS A 144 7.78 7.56 2.94
N LEU A 145 8.87 8.32 3.00
CA LEU A 145 8.83 9.77 2.89
C LEU A 145 8.97 10.18 1.42
N PRO A 146 7.91 10.70 0.77
CA PRO A 146 7.97 11.07 -0.64
C PRO A 146 9.05 12.11 -0.93
N ALA A 147 9.81 11.92 -2.01
CA ALA A 147 10.84 12.88 -2.45
C ALA A 147 10.28 14.29 -2.70
N SER A 148 9.01 14.39 -3.11
CA SER A 148 8.30 15.67 -3.27
C SER A 148 8.19 16.44 -1.95
N VAL A 149 7.90 15.76 -0.84
CA VAL A 149 7.81 16.36 0.51
C VAL A 149 9.18 16.90 0.94
N ILE A 150 10.24 16.09 0.76
CA ILE A 150 11.62 16.53 1.07
C ILE A 150 12.01 17.75 0.23
N SER A 151 11.78 17.68 -1.08
CA SER A 151 12.14 18.77 -2.00
C SER A 151 11.37 20.05 -1.69
N ALA A 152 10.09 19.96 -1.38
CA ALA A 152 9.28 21.10 -0.96
C ALA A 152 9.79 21.71 0.35
N ALA A 153 10.10 20.87 1.35
CA ALA A 153 10.62 21.32 2.64
C ALA A 153 12.02 21.98 2.50
N ILE A 154 12.89 21.48 1.64
CA ILE A 154 14.18 22.12 1.33
C ILE A 154 13.94 23.48 0.65
N THR A 155 13.04 23.56 -0.31
CA THR A 155 12.69 24.80 -1.00
C THR A 155 12.14 25.86 -0.04
N ARG A 156 11.33 25.45 0.95
CA ARG A 156 10.80 26.34 2.00
C ARG A 156 11.83 26.68 3.09
N GLY A 157 13.04 26.08 3.06
CA GLY A 157 14.08 26.28 4.08
C GLY A 157 13.81 25.56 5.41
N GLU A 158 12.88 24.62 5.45
CA GLU A 158 12.53 23.83 6.64
C GLU A 158 13.50 22.66 6.87
N LEU A 159 14.08 22.13 5.78
CA LEU A 159 15.15 21.14 5.79
C LEU A 159 16.42 21.67 5.09
N PRO A 160 17.61 21.26 5.54
CA PRO A 160 18.84 21.55 4.83
C PRO A 160 18.94 20.79 3.51
N ALA A 161 19.71 21.32 2.55
CA ALA A 161 20.06 20.59 1.35
C ALA A 161 20.79 19.28 1.72
N GLY A 162 20.37 18.17 1.11
CA GLY A 162 20.94 16.84 1.41
C GLY A 162 20.24 16.08 2.54
N ALA A 163 19.16 16.62 3.12
CA ALA A 163 18.32 15.87 4.07
C ALA A 163 17.88 14.53 3.49
N GLN A 164 17.96 13.46 4.29
CA GLN A 164 17.68 12.09 3.89
C GLN A 164 16.34 11.62 4.47
N PRO A 165 15.57 10.77 3.76
CA PRO A 165 14.31 10.23 4.24
C PRO A 165 14.46 9.20 5.37
N PHE A 166 15.65 8.61 5.52
CA PHE A 166 15.95 7.49 6.41
C PHE A 166 15.35 7.63 7.82
N PRO A 167 15.44 8.76 8.55
CA PRO A 167 14.90 8.82 9.90
C PRO A 167 13.38 8.60 9.96
N PHE A 168 12.67 9.07 8.94
CA PHE A 168 11.22 8.86 8.84
C PHE A 168 10.90 7.40 8.53
N GLU A 169 11.54 6.83 7.53
CA GLU A 169 11.29 5.48 7.02
C GLU A 169 11.66 4.41 8.06
N GLU A 170 12.73 4.62 8.81
CA GLU A 170 13.18 3.70 9.86
C GLU A 170 12.26 3.71 11.09
N ILE A 171 11.81 4.89 11.51
CA ILE A 171 11.12 5.06 12.80
C ILE A 171 9.61 4.89 12.67
N THR A 172 9.00 5.53 11.67
CA THR A 172 7.55 5.73 11.66
C THR A 172 6.79 4.41 11.58
N GLY A 173 7.12 3.56 10.63
CA GLY A 173 6.46 2.26 10.46
C GLY A 173 6.64 1.36 11.68
N SER A 174 7.87 1.27 12.18
CA SER A 174 8.24 0.44 13.33
C SER A 174 7.51 0.85 14.61
N VAL A 175 7.48 2.15 14.90
CA VAL A 175 6.85 2.66 16.12
C VAL A 175 5.33 2.53 16.06
N LEU A 176 4.69 2.86 14.94
CA LEU A 176 3.24 2.75 14.79
C LEU A 176 2.78 1.28 14.86
N LEU A 177 3.52 0.37 14.22
CA LEU A 177 3.24 -1.06 14.31
C LEU A 177 3.35 -1.58 15.74
N LEU A 178 4.44 -1.26 16.45
CA LEU A 178 4.62 -1.70 17.85
C LEU A 178 3.53 -1.14 18.77
N ARG A 179 3.13 0.11 18.60
CA ARG A 179 2.01 0.69 19.36
C ARG A 179 0.73 -0.09 19.12
N ARG A 180 0.41 -0.37 17.85
CA ARG A 180 -0.78 -1.12 17.49
C ARG A 180 -0.78 -2.52 18.09
N LEU A 181 0.33 -3.27 17.98
CA LEU A 181 0.46 -4.62 18.56
C LEU A 181 0.29 -4.63 20.09
N ASN A 182 0.61 -3.53 20.75
CA ASN A 182 0.42 -3.35 22.20
C ASN A 182 -0.93 -2.71 22.57
N GLY A 183 -1.83 -2.51 21.62
CA GLY A 183 -3.15 -1.90 21.87
C GLY A 183 -3.08 -0.41 22.23
N LEU A 184 -1.99 0.27 21.92
CA LEU A 184 -1.78 1.69 22.20
C LEU A 184 -2.24 2.53 21.00
N PRO A 185 -3.14 3.51 21.18
CA PRO A 185 -3.61 4.34 20.07
C PRO A 185 -2.52 5.27 19.54
N ALA A 186 -2.50 5.48 18.22
CA ALA A 186 -1.69 6.48 17.56
C ALA A 186 -2.56 7.72 17.21
N GLY A 187 -3.15 8.34 18.24
CA GLY A 187 -3.99 9.51 18.06
C GLY A 187 -3.22 10.78 17.71
N ALA A 188 -3.94 11.84 17.32
CA ALA A 188 -3.38 13.09 16.81
C ALA A 188 -2.32 13.72 17.74
N GLU A 189 -2.55 13.69 19.05
CA GLU A 189 -1.59 14.22 20.05
C GLU A 189 -0.27 13.44 20.01
N TYR A 190 -0.35 12.11 19.97
CA TYR A 190 0.84 11.26 19.88
C TYR A 190 1.60 11.50 18.56
N LEU A 191 0.88 11.55 17.44
CA LEU A 191 1.51 11.78 16.13
C LEU A 191 2.18 13.16 16.06
N ALA A 192 1.53 14.19 16.58
CA ALA A 192 2.14 15.51 16.68
C ALA A 192 3.41 15.49 17.53
N HIS A 193 3.38 14.81 18.68
CA HIS A 193 4.55 14.67 19.56
C HIS A 193 5.69 13.90 18.86
N LEU A 194 5.40 12.79 18.18
CA LEU A 194 6.38 12.01 17.42
C LEU A 194 7.05 12.88 16.34
N VAL A 195 6.26 13.65 15.60
CA VAL A 195 6.75 14.54 14.55
C VAL A 195 7.62 15.65 15.13
N ASP A 196 7.14 16.34 16.16
CA ASP A 196 7.80 17.52 16.70
C ASP A 196 9.09 17.18 17.45
N THR A 197 9.11 16.06 18.20
CA THR A 197 10.23 15.74 19.08
C THR A 197 11.24 14.78 18.49
N ILE A 198 10.84 13.98 17.49
CA ILE A 198 11.71 12.95 16.91
C ILE A 198 11.93 13.18 15.41
N LEU A 199 10.87 13.18 14.60
CA LEU A 199 11.03 13.12 13.14
C LEU A 199 11.61 14.41 12.54
N VAL A 200 11.08 15.59 12.90
CA VAL A 200 11.59 16.87 12.37
C VAL A 200 13.04 17.11 12.80
N PRO A 201 13.42 16.96 14.09
CA PRO A 201 14.83 17.08 14.49
C PRO A 201 15.76 16.09 13.79
N ALA A 202 15.35 14.82 13.67
CA ALA A 202 16.16 13.80 13.03
C ALA A 202 16.35 14.05 11.53
N LEU A 203 15.29 14.48 10.82
CA LEU A 203 15.37 14.86 9.40
C LEU A 203 16.29 16.07 9.18
N ARG A 204 16.24 17.06 10.07
CA ARG A 204 17.16 18.21 10.01
C ARG A 204 18.62 17.80 10.22
N ALA A 205 18.86 16.84 11.10
CA ALA A 205 20.20 16.34 11.38
C ALA A 205 20.73 15.39 10.29
N SER A 206 19.86 14.78 9.49
CA SER A 206 20.22 13.71 8.54
C SER A 206 21.13 14.18 7.39
N ALA A 207 21.13 15.47 7.06
CA ALA A 207 22.00 16.03 6.01
C ALA A 207 23.49 15.96 6.33
N SER A 208 23.85 15.84 7.60
CA SER A 208 25.24 15.80 8.07
C SER A 208 25.68 14.35 8.39
N ALA A 209 24.80 13.38 8.26
CA ALA A 209 25.11 11.98 8.52
C ALA A 209 25.87 11.36 7.34
N GLU A 210 26.80 10.45 7.61
CA GLU A 210 27.31 9.53 6.58
C GLU A 210 26.12 8.77 5.96
N PRO A 211 26.23 8.33 4.67
CA PRO A 211 25.13 7.60 4.05
C PRO A 211 24.69 6.46 4.95
N PRO A 212 23.39 6.38 5.27
CA PRO A 212 22.90 5.40 6.23
C PRO A 212 23.06 3.99 5.70
N LEU A 213 23.12 3.04 6.63
CA LEU A 213 22.86 1.64 6.33
C LEU A 213 21.51 1.53 5.61
N PRO A 214 21.30 0.50 4.77
CA PRO A 214 20.01 0.31 4.12
C PRO A 214 18.88 0.32 5.16
N ALA A 215 17.81 1.06 4.89
CA ALA A 215 16.63 1.12 5.76
C ALA A 215 15.92 -0.24 5.79
N ILE A 216 15.13 -0.50 6.85
CA ILE A 216 14.39 -1.76 7.02
C ILE A 216 13.48 -2.07 5.81
N PHE A 217 13.03 -1.04 5.10
CA PHE A 217 12.13 -1.14 3.95
C PHE A 217 12.72 -0.57 2.66
N SER A 218 14.04 -0.55 2.53
CA SER A 218 14.73 -0.01 1.33
C SER A 218 14.82 -1.02 0.19
#